data_999b2ee8e0540560d31cb36d7a1dc216
#
_entry.id   999b2ee8e0540560d31cb36d7a1dc216
#
_cell.length_a   1.000
_cell.length_b   1.000
_cell.length_c   1.000
_cell.angle_alpha   90.00
_cell.angle_beta   90.00
_cell.angle_gamma   90.00
#
_symmetry.space_group_name_H-M   'P 1'
#
loop_
_entity.id
_entity.type
_entity.pdbx_description
1 polymer ?
#
loop_
_entity_poly.entity_id
_entity_poly.type
_entity_poly.pdbx_seq_one_letter_code
_entity_poly.pdbx_strand_id
1 'polypeptide(L)'
;MYFDDGFFSIFTIIVPLFIITIFGIIIYSVFSNVKQGIKNNNSPLLSVPAQVVTKRTTVRGERSYTTYFVTFEVQSGDRMEFEVKGEQFGMLVEKDLGLLAFQGSRFISFERQK
;
A
#
# COMPACT_ATOMS: atom_id res chain seq x y z
N MET A 1 -28.09 45.78 5.39
CA MET A 1 -27.73 45.54 4.01
C MET A 1 -28.06 44.07 3.63
N TYR A 2 -28.98 43.90 2.72
CA TYR A 2 -29.52 42.58 2.41
C TYR A 2 -28.52 41.66 1.76
N PHE A 3 -27.62 42.21 1.00
CA PHE A 3 -26.63 41.44 0.29
C PHE A 3 -25.68 40.70 1.22
N ASP A 4 -25.27 41.37 2.30
CA ASP A 4 -24.37 40.79 3.27
C ASP A 4 -25.00 39.65 4.08
N ASP A 5 -26.29 39.79 4.41
CA ASP A 5 -26.99 38.76 5.16
C ASP A 5 -27.13 37.47 4.36
N GLY A 6 -27.44 37.56 3.10
CA GLY A 6 -27.50 36.39 2.23
C GLY A 6 -26.13 35.72 2.06
N PHE A 7 -25.11 36.55 1.89
CA PHE A 7 -23.76 36.08 1.72
C PHE A 7 -23.25 35.37 2.98
N PHE A 8 -23.45 36.00 4.14
CA PHE A 8 -23.08 35.38 5.41
C PHE A 8 -23.84 34.10 5.69
N SER A 9 -25.11 34.04 5.33
CA SER A 9 -25.94 32.86 5.51
C SER A 9 -25.39 31.68 4.70
N ILE A 10 -24.98 31.93 3.46
CA ILE A 10 -24.36 30.91 2.60
C ILE A 10 -23.05 30.43 3.21
N PHE A 11 -22.20 31.36 3.66
CA PHE A 11 -20.94 31.01 4.31
C PHE A 11 -21.14 30.19 5.58
N THR A 12 -22.16 30.52 6.36
CA THR A 12 -22.45 29.82 7.60
C THR A 12 -22.83 28.36 7.33
N ILE A 13 -23.36 28.06 6.17
CA ILE A 13 -23.72 26.70 5.78
C ILE A 13 -22.56 25.98 5.10
N ILE A 14 -21.87 26.67 4.18
CA ILE A 14 -20.82 26.07 3.34
C ILE A 14 -19.59 25.70 4.17
N VAL A 15 -19.15 26.57 5.08
CA VAL A 15 -17.93 26.34 5.85
C VAL A 15 -18.01 25.10 6.73
N PRO A 16 -19.07 24.90 7.53
CA PRO A 16 -19.21 23.66 8.31
C PRO A 16 -19.30 22.41 7.45
N LEU A 17 -20.01 22.50 6.32
CA LEU A 17 -20.12 21.37 5.38
C LEU A 17 -18.75 20.99 4.83
N PHE A 18 -17.95 21.97 4.48
CA PHE A 18 -16.62 21.75 3.96
C PHE A 18 -15.73 21.06 4.99
N ILE A 19 -15.77 21.53 6.24
CA ILE A 19 -15.01 20.94 7.36
C ILE A 19 -15.44 19.49 7.59
N ILE A 20 -16.74 19.22 7.62
CA ILE A 20 -17.27 17.88 7.83
C ILE A 20 -16.81 16.94 6.70
N THR A 21 -16.80 17.43 5.47
CA THR A 21 -16.35 16.63 4.33
C THR A 21 -14.87 16.27 4.46
N ILE A 22 -14.03 17.23 4.84
CA ILE A 22 -12.59 16.98 5.03
C ILE A 22 -12.37 15.96 6.14
N PHE A 23 -13.03 16.12 7.27
CA PHE A 23 -12.92 15.17 8.39
C PHE A 23 -13.39 13.78 7.98
N GLY A 24 -14.47 13.69 7.20
CA GLY A 24 -14.97 12.43 6.69
C GLY A 24 -13.95 11.71 5.83
N ILE A 25 -13.25 12.44 4.96
CA ILE A 25 -12.21 11.87 4.11
C ILE A 25 -11.05 11.36 4.95
N ILE A 26 -10.62 12.12 5.94
CA ILE A 26 -9.51 11.74 6.83
C ILE A 26 -9.87 10.47 7.61
N ILE A 27 -11.07 10.43 8.20
CA ILE A 27 -11.53 9.26 8.95
C ILE A 27 -11.61 8.03 8.06
N TYR A 28 -12.17 8.18 6.86
CA TYR A 28 -12.24 7.07 5.91
C TYR A 28 -10.87 6.54 5.55
N SER A 29 -9.91 7.44 5.33
CA SER A 29 -8.53 7.06 4.99
C SER A 29 -7.89 6.27 6.13
N VAL A 30 -8.07 6.70 7.37
CA VAL A 30 -7.54 5.99 8.55
C VAL A 30 -8.19 4.62 8.68
N PHE A 31 -9.51 4.54 8.56
CA PHE A 31 -10.24 3.28 8.64
C PHE A 31 -9.82 2.31 7.55
N SER A 32 -9.61 2.80 6.34
CA SER A 32 -9.18 1.97 5.22
C SER A 32 -7.82 1.32 5.52
N ASN A 33 -6.88 2.07 6.07
CA ASN A 33 -5.57 1.55 6.44
C ASN A 33 -5.65 0.50 7.55
N VAL A 34 -6.50 0.73 8.55
CA VAL A 34 -6.72 -0.23 9.64
C VAL A 34 -7.34 -1.51 9.11
N LYS A 35 -8.34 -1.41 8.24
CA LYS A 35 -8.97 -2.58 7.62
C LYS A 35 -7.97 -3.42 6.84
N GLN A 36 -7.05 -2.79 6.12
CA GLN A 36 -6.04 -3.50 5.35
C GLN A 36 -5.12 -4.29 6.28
N GLY A 37 -4.71 -3.71 7.41
CA GLY A 37 -3.90 -4.42 8.41
C GLY A 37 -4.61 -5.63 8.99
N ILE A 38 -5.88 -5.49 9.35
CA ILE A 38 -6.70 -6.58 9.88
C ILE A 38 -6.88 -7.66 8.82
N LYS A 39 -7.13 -7.27 7.58
CA LYS A 39 -7.30 -8.20 6.47
C LYS A 39 -6.03 -9.03 6.27
N ASN A 40 -4.85 -8.42 6.32
CA ASN A 40 -3.60 -9.15 6.18
C ASN A 40 -3.42 -10.19 7.30
N ASN A 41 -3.73 -9.82 8.54
CA ASN A 41 -3.61 -10.74 9.67
C ASN A 41 -4.59 -11.91 9.58
N ASN A 42 -5.77 -11.68 9.01
CA ASN A 42 -6.80 -12.69 8.85
C ASN A 42 -6.66 -13.49 7.56
N SER A 43 -5.81 -13.06 6.64
CA SER A 43 -5.59 -13.77 5.38
C SER A 43 -4.78 -15.03 5.62
N PRO A 44 -5.03 -16.12 4.85
CA PRO A 44 -4.23 -17.32 4.99
C PRO A 44 -2.81 -17.09 4.48
N LEU A 45 -1.86 -17.79 5.08
CA LEU A 45 -0.49 -17.84 4.59
C LEU A 45 -0.46 -18.73 3.37
N LEU A 46 -0.05 -18.17 2.23
CA LEU A 46 -0.01 -18.88 0.96
C LEU A 46 1.42 -19.04 0.49
N SER A 47 1.72 -20.20 -0.10
CA SER A 47 3.00 -20.44 -0.78
C SER A 47 2.70 -20.84 -2.21
N VAL A 48 3.20 -20.08 -3.17
CA VAL A 48 2.94 -20.32 -4.58
C VAL A 48 4.24 -20.20 -5.37
N PRO A 49 4.38 -20.97 -6.47
CA PRO A 49 5.50 -20.76 -7.38
C PRO A 49 5.40 -19.39 -8.02
N ALA A 50 6.51 -18.69 -8.05
CA ALA A 50 6.56 -17.34 -8.58
C ALA A 50 7.93 -17.04 -9.18
N GLN A 51 7.99 -16.02 -10.02
CA GLN A 51 9.22 -15.54 -10.63
C GLN A 51 9.41 -14.07 -10.28
N VAL A 52 10.62 -13.70 -9.90
CA VAL A 52 10.97 -12.29 -9.70
C VAL A 52 11.03 -11.61 -11.06
N VAL A 53 10.15 -10.63 -11.28
CA VAL A 53 10.06 -9.92 -12.56
C VAL A 53 10.88 -8.65 -12.52
N THR A 54 10.63 -7.80 -11.53
CA THR A 54 11.33 -6.52 -11.39
C THR A 54 11.58 -6.20 -9.92
N LYS A 55 12.58 -5.33 -9.72
CA LYS A 55 12.92 -4.79 -8.41
C LYS A 55 12.98 -3.28 -8.53
N ARG A 56 12.46 -2.57 -7.52
CA ARG A 56 12.57 -1.11 -7.51
C ARG A 56 12.81 -0.59 -6.10
N THR A 57 13.40 0.56 -6.02
CA THR A 57 13.61 1.25 -4.74
C THR A 57 12.96 2.62 -4.79
N THR A 58 12.49 3.08 -3.65
CA THR A 58 11.94 4.42 -3.50
C THR A 58 12.67 5.12 -2.36
N VAL A 59 13.23 6.28 -2.64
CA VAL A 59 13.90 7.09 -1.63
C VAL A 59 13.01 8.27 -1.29
N ARG A 60 12.71 8.45 -0.03
CA ARG A 60 11.84 9.53 0.43
C ARG A 60 12.50 10.33 1.55
N GLY A 61 12.28 11.64 1.53
CA GLY A 61 12.59 12.54 2.61
C GLY A 61 14.03 12.97 2.71
N GLU A 62 14.26 13.94 3.58
CA GLU A 62 15.58 14.54 3.78
C GLU A 62 16.55 13.57 4.45
N ARG A 63 16.03 12.55 5.15
CA ARG A 63 16.85 11.57 5.87
C ARG A 63 17.11 10.30 5.07
N SER A 64 16.96 10.34 3.77
CA SER A 64 17.28 9.21 2.88
C SER A 64 16.63 7.90 3.31
N TYR A 65 15.33 7.92 3.47
CA TYR A 65 14.58 6.71 3.81
C TYR A 65 14.31 5.92 2.53
N THR A 66 14.91 4.72 2.44
CA THR A 66 14.78 3.87 1.26
C THR A 66 13.81 2.73 1.51
N THR A 67 12.84 2.59 0.63
CA THR A 67 11.87 1.49 0.65
C THR A 67 12.14 0.59 -0.55
N TYR A 68 12.12 -0.72 -0.33
CA TYR A 68 12.43 -1.71 -1.36
C TYR A 68 11.18 -2.46 -1.76
N PHE A 69 10.97 -2.60 -3.06
CA PHE A 69 9.82 -3.31 -3.63
C PHE A 69 10.27 -4.35 -4.63
N VAL A 70 9.63 -5.49 -4.62
CA VAL A 70 9.88 -6.57 -5.60
C VAL A 70 8.56 -7.02 -6.18
N THR A 71 8.51 -7.16 -7.51
CA THR A 71 7.33 -7.64 -8.22
C THR A 71 7.54 -9.10 -8.60
N PHE A 72 6.57 -9.92 -8.23
CA PHE A 72 6.56 -11.35 -8.53
C PHE A 72 5.43 -11.66 -9.52
N GLU A 73 5.71 -12.56 -10.45
CA GLU A 73 4.70 -13.10 -11.35
C GLU A 73 4.40 -14.53 -10.93
N VAL A 74 3.14 -14.82 -10.62
CA VAL A 74 2.70 -16.16 -10.22
C VAL A 74 2.27 -16.96 -11.45
N GLN A 75 2.01 -18.27 -11.25
CA GLN A 75 1.70 -19.18 -12.37
C GLN A 75 0.50 -18.75 -13.21
N SER A 76 -0.46 -18.06 -12.60
CA SER A 76 -1.64 -17.55 -13.33
C SER A 76 -1.32 -16.39 -14.26
N GLY A 77 -0.10 -15.86 -14.20
CA GLY A 77 0.29 -14.68 -14.97
C GLY A 77 0.06 -13.37 -14.23
N ASP A 78 -0.54 -13.42 -13.06
CA ASP A 78 -0.75 -12.23 -12.25
C ASP A 78 0.56 -11.73 -11.65
N ARG A 79 0.70 -10.43 -11.57
CA ARG A 79 1.88 -9.80 -10.96
C ARG A 79 1.48 -9.13 -9.66
N MET A 80 2.31 -9.36 -8.64
CA MET A 80 2.09 -8.77 -7.32
C MET A 80 3.38 -8.11 -6.85
N GLU A 81 3.25 -6.88 -6.34
CA GLU A 81 4.39 -6.16 -5.79
C GLU A 81 4.32 -6.17 -4.27
N PHE A 82 5.44 -6.49 -3.64
CA PHE A 82 5.55 -6.52 -2.18
C PHE A 82 6.70 -5.64 -1.70
N GLU A 83 6.50 -5.01 -0.56
CA GLU A 83 7.55 -4.31 0.14
C GLU A 83 8.39 -5.35 0.89
N VAL A 84 9.70 -5.29 0.71
CA VAL A 84 10.64 -6.23 1.34
C VAL A 84 11.69 -5.47 2.11
N LYS A 85 12.38 -6.16 3.00
CA LYS A 85 13.51 -5.59 3.74
C LYS A 85 14.74 -5.53 2.83
N GLY A 86 15.65 -4.60 3.13
CA GLY A 86 16.87 -4.46 2.33
C GLY A 86 17.68 -5.73 2.19
N GLU A 87 17.75 -6.54 3.26
CA GLU A 87 18.44 -7.82 3.22
C GLU A 87 17.82 -8.76 2.21
N GLN A 88 16.50 -8.85 2.21
CA GLN A 88 15.76 -9.71 1.27
C GLN A 88 15.89 -9.18 -0.16
N PHE A 89 15.82 -7.86 -0.33
CA PHE A 89 15.96 -7.23 -1.64
C PHE A 89 17.31 -7.58 -2.29
N GLY A 90 18.38 -7.56 -1.50
CA GLY A 90 19.72 -7.89 -2.00
C GLY A 90 19.86 -9.34 -2.42
N MET A 91 19.07 -10.25 -1.83
CA MET A 91 19.13 -11.68 -2.14
C MET A 91 18.27 -12.08 -3.33
N LEU A 92 17.31 -11.25 -3.71
CA LEU A 92 16.40 -11.52 -4.83
C LEU A 92 17.01 -11.01 -6.12
N VAL A 93 17.00 -11.87 -7.15
CA VAL A 93 17.54 -11.53 -8.46
C VAL A 93 16.42 -11.62 -9.48
N GLU A 94 16.39 -10.70 -10.44
CA GLU A 94 15.41 -10.74 -11.51
C GLU A 94 15.51 -12.07 -12.27
N LYS A 95 14.36 -12.63 -12.62
CA LYS A 95 14.18 -13.91 -13.29
C LYS A 95 14.37 -15.13 -12.39
N ASP A 96 14.65 -14.95 -11.10
CA ASP A 96 14.69 -16.08 -10.17
C ASP A 96 13.34 -16.76 -10.08
N LEU A 97 13.36 -18.07 -10.08
CA LEU A 97 12.18 -18.91 -9.87
C LEU A 97 12.24 -19.50 -8.48
N GLY A 98 11.09 -19.56 -7.79
CA GLY A 98 11.06 -20.13 -6.47
C GLY A 98 9.65 -20.13 -5.89
N LEU A 99 9.58 -20.41 -4.59
CA LEU A 99 8.32 -20.39 -3.85
C LEU A 99 8.20 -19.06 -3.09
N LEU A 100 7.13 -18.34 -3.41
CA LEU A 100 6.79 -17.09 -2.72
C LEU A 100 5.78 -17.38 -1.63
N ALA A 101 6.11 -17.03 -0.41
CA ALA A 101 5.19 -17.11 0.74
C ALA A 101 4.73 -15.70 1.09
N PHE A 102 3.43 -15.52 1.19
CA PHE A 102 2.85 -14.22 1.52
C PHE A 102 1.54 -14.39 2.27
N GLN A 103 1.14 -13.34 2.96
CA GLN A 103 -0.12 -13.29 3.70
C GLN A 103 -0.82 -11.97 3.36
N GLY A 104 -1.86 -12.04 2.53
CA GLY A 104 -2.53 -10.85 2.03
C GLY A 104 -1.56 -10.00 1.18
N SER A 105 -1.29 -8.79 1.63
CA SER A 105 -0.32 -7.91 0.96
C SER A 105 1.06 -7.92 1.61
N ARG A 106 1.27 -8.80 2.58
CA ARG A 106 2.51 -8.89 3.34
C ARG A 106 3.43 -9.96 2.77
N PHE A 107 4.65 -9.57 2.44
CA PHE A 107 5.69 -10.51 2.02
C PHE A 107 6.21 -11.26 3.24
N ILE A 108 6.30 -12.59 3.13
CA ILE A 108 6.86 -13.42 4.20
C ILE A 108 8.24 -13.92 3.81
N SER A 109 8.35 -14.66 2.71
CA SER A 109 9.63 -15.20 2.27
C SER A 109 9.58 -15.61 0.80
N PHE A 110 10.76 -15.78 0.22
CA PHE A 110 10.91 -16.32 -1.14
C PHE A 110 12.07 -17.30 -1.13
N GLU A 111 11.79 -18.56 -1.43
CA GLU A 111 12.81 -19.61 -1.52
C GLU A 111 13.12 -19.89 -2.98
N ARG A 112 14.35 -19.58 -3.36
CA ARG A 112 14.81 -19.81 -4.72
C ARG A 112 14.88 -21.31 -4.99
N GLN A 113 14.32 -21.72 -6.12
CA GLN A 113 14.47 -23.07 -6.61
C GLN A 113 15.67 -23.17 -7.52
N LYS A 114 16.47 -24.18 -7.27
CA LYS A 114 17.62 -24.48 -8.14
C LYS A 114 17.21 -25.38 -9.29
#